data_9b7ed3176665f032a176ef5c5fa30eed
#
_entry.id   9b7ed3176665f032a176ef5c5fa30eed
#
_cell.length_a   1.000
_cell.length_b   1.000
_cell.length_c   1.000
_cell.angle_alpha   90.00
_cell.angle_beta   90.00
_cell.angle_gamma   90.00
#
_symmetry.space_group_name_H-M   'P 1'
#
loop_
_entity.id
_entity.type
_entity.pdbx_description
1 polymer ?
#
loop_
_entity_poly.entity_id
_entity_poly.type
_entity_poly.pdbx_seq_one_letter_code
_entity_poly.pdbx_strand_id
1 'polypeptide(L)'
;MIKPILRQIISYLSISCILILLFSCVNKSNTNKDHLVFRYNEHANINTLDPAFSRTLQDTWVCNQLFNGLVQLDSDLNILPSIAKDWIISEDGLIYTFNLRNDIYFHKHKLFGKDSTRTVVARDFTYSLNRLKDEKIAAPGSWVLNKVDSFKAVNDTVFEISLKQPFPAFIGLLSMKYCSVIPREVAEFYGTDFRSHPIGTGPFKLKRW
;
A
#
# COMPACT_ATOMS: atom_id res chain seq x y z
N MET A 1 67.37 24.53 35.01
CA MET A 1 67.24 24.40 33.52
C MET A 1 66.21 23.39 33.07
N ILE A 2 65.58 22.56 33.90
CA ILE A 2 64.62 21.51 33.51
C ILE A 2 63.15 22.03 33.35
N LYS A 3 62.76 23.13 34.01
CA LYS A 3 61.41 23.69 34.00
C LYS A 3 60.89 24.14 32.59
N PRO A 4 61.66 24.77 31.70
CA PRO A 4 61.12 25.20 30.39
C PRO A 4 60.86 24.02 29.43
N ILE A 5 61.72 22.98 29.47
CA ILE A 5 61.59 21.81 28.62
C ILE A 5 60.36 20.98 28.99
N LEU A 6 60.13 20.81 30.30
CA LEU A 6 58.96 20.10 30.82
C LEU A 6 57.62 20.79 30.43
N ARG A 7 57.61 22.11 30.41
CA ARG A 7 56.45 22.91 30.00
C ARG A 7 56.15 22.77 28.51
N GLN A 8 57.17 22.67 27.69
CA GLN A 8 56.99 22.42 26.23
C GLN A 8 56.47 21.00 25.97
N ILE A 9 56.96 19.98 26.67
CA ILE A 9 56.49 18.61 26.53
C ILE A 9 55.03 18.49 26.89
N ILE A 10 54.60 19.12 27.99
CA ILE A 10 53.18 19.11 28.44
C ILE A 10 52.30 19.83 27.41
N SER A 11 52.76 20.92 26.80
CA SER A 11 52.04 21.64 25.74
C SER A 11 51.84 20.78 24.49
N TYR A 12 52.89 20.06 24.04
CA TYR A 12 52.75 19.17 22.88
C TYR A 12 51.85 17.96 23.16
N LEU A 13 51.89 17.42 24.38
CA LEU A 13 50.98 16.33 24.78
C LEU A 13 49.54 16.79 24.79
N SER A 14 49.23 17.96 25.31
CA SER A 14 47.89 18.51 25.36
C SER A 14 47.34 18.80 23.95
N ILE A 15 48.16 19.35 23.04
CA ILE A 15 47.78 19.59 21.64
C ILE A 15 47.53 18.25 20.91
N SER A 16 48.37 17.25 21.14
CA SER A 16 48.19 15.90 20.58
C SER A 16 46.90 15.23 21.06
N CYS A 17 46.55 15.37 22.35
CA CYS A 17 45.33 14.84 22.93
C CYS A 17 44.10 15.51 22.34
N ILE A 18 44.13 16.85 22.12
CA ILE A 18 43.04 17.61 21.49
C ILE A 18 42.86 17.18 20.03
N LEU A 19 43.96 16.97 19.27
CA LEU A 19 43.86 16.46 17.91
C LEU A 19 43.24 15.06 17.82
N ILE A 20 43.56 14.17 18.75
CA ILE A 20 42.98 12.81 18.81
C ILE A 20 41.48 12.86 19.12
N LEU A 21 41.05 13.79 19.97
CA LEU A 21 39.62 13.96 20.29
C LEU A 21 38.82 14.51 19.08
N LEU A 22 39.44 15.31 18.21
CA LEU A 22 38.78 15.82 17.00
C LEU A 22 38.57 14.73 15.93
N PHE A 23 39.35 13.66 15.92
CA PHE A 23 39.20 12.54 15.01
C PHE A 23 38.21 11.47 15.49
N SER A 24 37.71 11.57 16.74
CA SER A 24 36.79 10.59 17.33
C SER A 24 35.35 10.70 16.84
N CYS A 25 34.99 11.73 16.05
CA CYS A 25 33.64 11.95 15.55
C CYS A 25 33.42 11.55 14.09
N VAL A 26 34.24 10.68 13.51
CA VAL A 26 33.88 10.02 12.26
C VAL A 26 33.00 8.82 12.58
N ASN A 27 31.75 9.09 12.96
CA ASN A 27 30.72 8.08 12.90
C ASN A 27 30.61 7.65 11.43
N LYS A 28 31.14 6.48 11.12
CA LYS A 28 30.77 5.74 9.92
C LYS A 28 29.26 5.54 10.05
N SER A 29 28.47 6.42 9.45
CA SER A 29 27.07 6.13 9.25
C SER A 29 27.05 4.88 8.38
N ASN A 30 26.88 3.74 9.01
CA ASN A 30 26.39 2.56 8.33
C ASN A 30 25.10 3.02 7.67
N THR A 31 25.13 3.23 6.37
CA THR A 31 23.94 3.38 5.53
C THR A 31 23.23 2.03 5.55
N ASN A 32 22.70 1.70 6.72
CA ASN A 32 21.83 0.56 6.88
C ASN A 32 20.59 0.84 6.03
N LYS A 33 20.22 -0.12 5.20
CA LYS A 33 18.95 -0.16 4.48
C LYS A 33 17.72 0.03 5.39
N ASP A 34 17.90 0.22 6.67
CA ASP A 34 16.87 0.51 7.69
C ASP A 34 16.21 1.88 7.53
N HIS A 35 16.77 2.80 6.73
CA HIS A 35 16.11 4.08 6.38
C HIS A 35 14.81 3.93 5.60
N LEU A 36 14.56 2.75 5.04
CA LEU A 36 13.33 2.43 4.30
C LEU A 36 12.29 1.71 5.18
N VAL A 37 12.51 1.60 6.48
CA VAL A 37 11.55 0.97 7.39
C VAL A 37 10.76 2.03 8.12
N PHE A 38 9.46 2.13 7.81
CA PHE A 38 8.50 2.93 8.54
C PHE A 38 7.93 2.09 9.69
N ARG A 39 8.05 2.60 10.93
CA ARG A 39 7.47 1.98 12.12
C ARG A 39 6.23 2.77 12.51
N TYR A 40 5.10 2.15 12.33
CA TYR A 40 3.80 2.72 12.66
C TYR A 40 3.33 2.17 14.00
N ASN A 41 2.98 3.06 14.93
CA ASN A 41 2.39 2.71 16.22
C ASN A 41 0.97 3.27 16.27
N GLU A 42 0.02 2.43 16.60
CA GLU A 42 -1.39 2.78 16.71
C GLU A 42 -1.86 2.58 18.15
N HIS A 43 -2.69 3.49 18.66
CA HIS A 43 -3.21 3.45 20.02
C HIS A 43 -4.28 2.38 20.23
N ALA A 44 -4.89 1.88 19.16
CA ALA A 44 -5.90 0.82 19.17
C ALA A 44 -5.44 -0.38 18.33
N ASN A 45 -5.99 -1.55 18.64
CA ASN A 45 -5.63 -2.76 17.92
C ASN A 45 -6.02 -2.68 16.44
N ILE A 46 -5.11 -3.07 15.58
CA ILE A 46 -5.36 -3.36 14.18
C ILE A 46 -5.88 -4.81 14.13
N ASN A 47 -7.11 -5.00 13.67
CA ASN A 47 -7.75 -6.32 13.69
C ASN A 47 -7.46 -7.11 12.42
N THR A 48 -7.21 -6.42 11.30
CA THR A 48 -7.01 -7.04 10.00
C THR A 48 -6.23 -6.13 9.06
N LEU A 49 -5.42 -6.74 8.21
CA LEU A 49 -4.79 -6.10 7.06
C LEU A 49 -5.41 -6.57 5.74
N ASP A 50 -6.54 -7.26 5.80
CA ASP A 50 -7.35 -7.59 4.63
C ASP A 50 -8.31 -6.43 4.33
N PRO A 51 -8.19 -5.75 3.18
CA PRO A 51 -9.00 -4.57 2.88
C PRO A 51 -10.50 -4.85 2.85
N ALA A 52 -10.93 -6.08 2.49
CA ALA A 52 -12.34 -6.45 2.49
C ALA A 52 -12.99 -6.42 3.88
N PHE A 53 -12.19 -6.53 4.94
CA PHE A 53 -12.62 -6.56 6.35
C PHE A 53 -12.25 -5.30 7.14
N SER A 54 -11.71 -4.28 6.52
CA SER A 54 -11.29 -3.03 7.15
C SER A 54 -12.48 -2.23 7.68
N ARG A 55 -12.88 -2.48 8.92
CA ARG A 55 -14.08 -1.87 9.55
C ARG A 55 -13.77 -0.64 10.38
N THR A 56 -12.60 -0.62 11.00
CA THR A 56 -12.19 0.47 11.89
C THR A 56 -11.37 1.49 11.15
N LEU A 57 -11.25 2.69 11.71
CA LEU A 57 -10.41 3.73 11.14
C LEU A 57 -8.93 3.29 11.09
N GLN A 58 -8.48 2.58 12.13
CA GLN A 58 -7.13 2.04 12.25
C GLN A 58 -6.83 1.01 11.14
N ASP A 59 -7.73 0.05 10.95
CA ASP A 59 -7.62 -0.93 9.87
C ASP A 59 -7.54 -0.22 8.51
N THR A 60 -8.39 0.78 8.29
CA THR A 60 -8.47 1.56 7.05
C THR A 60 -7.18 2.35 6.80
N TRP A 61 -6.63 3.00 7.81
CA TRP A 61 -5.39 3.78 7.67
C TRP A 61 -4.21 2.89 7.28
N VAL A 62 -4.08 1.73 7.90
CA VAL A 62 -3.00 0.80 7.54
C VAL A 62 -3.24 0.20 6.15
N CYS A 63 -4.46 -0.20 5.84
CA CYS A 63 -4.79 -0.69 4.50
C CYS A 63 -4.54 0.36 3.41
N ASN A 64 -4.71 1.67 3.71
CA ASN A 64 -4.37 2.76 2.80
C ASN A 64 -2.90 2.78 2.39
N GLN A 65 -2.01 2.34 3.27
CA GLN A 65 -0.58 2.30 3.00
C GLN A 65 -0.17 1.06 2.18
N LEU A 66 -0.97 0.01 2.23
CA LEU A 66 -0.64 -1.30 1.66
C LEU A 66 -1.33 -1.56 0.32
N PHE A 67 -2.50 -0.96 0.08
CA PHE A 67 -3.36 -1.29 -1.06
C PHE A 67 -3.86 -0.05 -1.79
N ASN A 68 -4.10 -0.21 -3.10
CA ASN A 68 -4.77 0.79 -3.94
C ASN A 68 -6.04 0.20 -4.57
N GLY A 69 -6.98 1.09 -4.89
CA GLY A 69 -8.18 0.80 -5.68
C GLY A 69 -8.07 1.37 -7.10
N LEU A 70 -9.18 1.38 -7.81
CA LEU A 70 -9.29 2.02 -9.13
C LEU A 70 -9.02 3.53 -9.03
N VAL A 71 -9.62 4.16 -8.03
CA VAL A 71 -9.55 5.60 -7.76
C VAL A 71 -9.19 5.84 -6.30
N GLN A 72 -8.82 7.07 -5.98
CA GLN A 72 -8.52 7.53 -4.61
C GLN A 72 -9.12 8.91 -4.37
N LEU A 73 -9.13 9.37 -3.13
CA LEU A 73 -9.48 10.75 -2.77
C LEU A 73 -8.23 11.54 -2.43
N ASP A 74 -8.24 12.82 -2.80
CA ASP A 74 -7.27 13.80 -2.26
C ASP A 74 -7.73 14.39 -0.92
N SER A 75 -6.99 15.37 -0.39
CA SER A 75 -7.31 16.06 0.87
C SER A 75 -8.62 16.86 0.80
N ASP A 76 -9.04 17.25 -0.39
CA ASP A 76 -10.25 18.03 -0.64
C ASP A 76 -11.45 17.14 -1.02
N LEU A 77 -11.28 15.81 -0.91
CA LEU A 77 -12.24 14.77 -1.25
C LEU A 77 -12.57 14.70 -2.76
N ASN A 78 -11.72 15.24 -3.62
CA ASN A 78 -11.84 15.05 -5.05
C ASN A 78 -11.39 13.63 -5.44
N ILE A 79 -12.08 13.07 -6.43
CA ILE A 79 -11.76 11.74 -6.94
C ILE A 79 -10.60 11.85 -7.93
N LEU A 80 -9.51 11.18 -7.62
CA LEU A 80 -8.31 11.13 -8.43
C LEU A 80 -8.07 9.73 -9.00
N PRO A 81 -7.39 9.63 -10.16
CA PRO A 81 -6.85 8.37 -10.66
C PRO A 81 -5.94 7.68 -9.63
N SER A 82 -5.98 6.34 -9.61
CA SER A 82 -5.05 5.52 -8.84
C SER A 82 -4.52 4.38 -9.72
N ILE A 83 -5.07 3.17 -9.66
CA ILE A 83 -4.71 2.10 -10.63
C ILE A 83 -5.39 2.35 -11.98
N ALA A 84 -6.62 2.88 -12.01
CA ALA A 84 -7.14 3.44 -13.23
C ALA A 84 -6.42 4.76 -13.56
N LYS A 85 -5.94 4.92 -14.78
CA LYS A 85 -5.36 6.18 -15.25
C LYS A 85 -6.44 7.19 -15.64
N ASP A 86 -7.58 6.69 -16.12
CA ASP A 86 -8.78 7.43 -16.51
C ASP A 86 -10.00 6.50 -16.51
N TRP A 87 -11.20 7.08 -16.67
CA TRP A 87 -12.44 6.34 -16.81
C TRP A 87 -13.46 7.14 -17.63
N ILE A 88 -14.40 6.41 -18.22
CA ILE A 88 -15.53 6.95 -18.97
C ILE A 88 -16.81 6.44 -18.32
N ILE A 89 -17.80 7.32 -18.21
CA ILE A 89 -19.14 6.97 -17.73
C ILE A 89 -20.08 7.16 -18.94
N SER A 90 -20.92 6.15 -19.21
CA SER A 90 -21.91 6.24 -20.28
C SER A 90 -22.92 7.37 -20.01
N GLU A 91 -23.55 7.87 -21.06
CA GLU A 91 -24.52 8.99 -20.97
C GLU A 91 -25.70 8.70 -20.03
N ASP A 92 -26.13 7.44 -19.96
CA ASP A 92 -27.17 6.98 -19.07
C ASP A 92 -26.69 6.77 -17.62
N GLY A 93 -25.38 6.94 -17.35
CA GLY A 93 -24.79 6.76 -16.03
C GLY A 93 -24.73 5.33 -15.54
N LEU A 94 -24.93 4.33 -16.40
CA LEU A 94 -24.99 2.92 -16.02
C LEU A 94 -23.67 2.18 -16.17
N ILE A 95 -22.82 2.54 -17.13
CA ILE A 95 -21.58 1.84 -17.46
C ILE A 95 -20.38 2.70 -17.10
N TYR A 96 -19.49 2.16 -16.30
CA TYR A 96 -18.21 2.75 -15.92
C TYR A 96 -17.09 1.93 -16.53
N THR A 97 -16.35 2.48 -17.48
CA THR A 97 -15.22 1.83 -18.15
C THR A 97 -13.92 2.46 -17.66
N PHE A 98 -13.09 1.68 -17.00
CA PHE A 98 -11.81 2.09 -16.44
C PHE A 98 -10.66 1.62 -17.32
N ASN A 99 -9.77 2.54 -17.72
CA ASN A 99 -8.50 2.21 -18.35
C ASN A 99 -7.42 2.10 -17.28
N LEU A 100 -6.85 0.92 -17.11
CA LEU A 100 -5.85 0.67 -16.08
C LEU A 100 -4.45 1.07 -16.54
N ARG A 101 -3.62 1.46 -15.58
CA ARG A 101 -2.17 1.60 -15.75
C ARG A 101 -1.54 0.22 -15.92
N ASN A 102 -0.47 0.14 -16.69
CA ASN A 102 0.28 -1.10 -16.94
C ASN A 102 1.62 -1.17 -16.19
N ASP A 103 1.91 -0.14 -15.38
CA ASP A 103 3.15 0.02 -14.61
C ASP A 103 2.94 -0.18 -13.10
N ILE A 104 1.78 -0.68 -12.69
CA ILE A 104 1.49 -0.98 -11.28
C ILE A 104 1.77 -2.46 -11.02
N TYR A 105 2.60 -2.70 -9.98
CA TYR A 105 3.02 -4.04 -9.59
C TYR A 105 2.53 -4.37 -8.18
N PHE A 106 2.19 -5.63 -7.93
CA PHE A 106 2.03 -6.13 -6.58
C PHE A 106 3.36 -6.17 -5.84
N HIS A 107 3.31 -6.04 -4.51
CA HIS A 107 4.49 -6.27 -3.67
C HIS A 107 5.08 -7.65 -3.91
N LYS A 108 6.42 -7.75 -3.81
CA LYS A 108 7.12 -9.02 -4.05
C LYS A 108 6.62 -10.14 -3.14
N HIS A 109 6.28 -11.27 -3.73
CA HIS A 109 5.89 -12.50 -3.06
C HIS A 109 6.31 -13.75 -3.85
N LYS A 110 6.69 -14.83 -3.15
CA LYS A 110 7.18 -16.07 -3.77
C LYS A 110 6.21 -16.74 -4.76
N LEU A 111 4.91 -16.53 -4.58
CA LEU A 111 3.88 -17.10 -5.46
C LEU A 111 3.82 -16.47 -6.85
N PHE A 112 4.46 -15.34 -7.08
CA PHE A 112 4.56 -14.72 -8.40
C PHE A 112 5.69 -15.30 -9.27
N GLY A 113 6.31 -16.40 -8.84
CA GLY A 113 7.34 -17.07 -9.59
C GLY A 113 8.70 -16.39 -9.54
N LYS A 114 9.49 -16.51 -10.62
CA LYS A 114 10.90 -16.10 -10.67
C LYS A 114 11.12 -14.62 -10.39
N ASP A 115 10.25 -13.74 -10.90
CA ASP A 115 10.39 -12.29 -10.73
C ASP A 115 9.86 -11.80 -9.37
N SER A 116 9.22 -12.70 -8.64
CA SER A 116 8.63 -12.45 -7.31
C SER A 116 7.60 -11.31 -7.31
N THR A 117 7.16 -10.81 -8.46
CA THR A 117 6.13 -9.78 -8.63
C THR A 117 5.46 -9.93 -9.99
N ARG A 118 4.30 -9.31 -10.16
CA ARG A 118 3.62 -9.17 -11.45
C ARG A 118 2.82 -7.87 -11.50
N THR A 119 2.49 -7.44 -12.70
CA THR A 119 1.58 -6.30 -12.92
C THR A 119 0.16 -6.64 -12.50
N VAL A 120 -0.57 -5.58 -12.09
CA VAL A 120 -2.01 -5.64 -11.88
C VAL A 120 -2.70 -5.68 -13.25
N VAL A 121 -3.70 -6.55 -13.37
CA VAL A 121 -4.56 -6.64 -14.55
C VAL A 121 -6.04 -6.55 -14.16
N ALA A 122 -6.91 -6.27 -15.13
CA ALA A 122 -8.33 -6.07 -14.87
C ALA A 122 -9.02 -7.31 -14.22
N ARG A 123 -8.50 -8.51 -14.46
CA ARG A 123 -8.99 -9.74 -13.80
C ARG A 123 -8.75 -9.75 -12.28
N ASP A 124 -7.76 -9.02 -11.79
CA ASP A 124 -7.52 -8.91 -10.35
C ASP A 124 -8.64 -8.11 -9.67
N PHE A 125 -9.17 -7.07 -10.33
CA PHE A 125 -10.36 -6.36 -9.87
C PHE A 125 -11.60 -7.24 -9.90
N THR A 126 -11.78 -8.03 -10.98
CA THR A 126 -12.87 -9.00 -11.04
C THR A 126 -12.82 -9.98 -9.86
N TYR A 127 -11.65 -10.51 -9.53
CA TYR A 127 -11.46 -11.38 -8.38
C TYR A 127 -11.76 -10.66 -7.06
N SER A 128 -11.19 -9.47 -6.86
CA SER A 128 -11.32 -8.71 -5.61
C SER A 128 -12.78 -8.35 -5.31
N LEU A 129 -13.54 -7.88 -6.33
CA LEU A 129 -14.94 -7.53 -6.17
C LEU A 129 -15.84 -8.76 -6.05
N ASN A 130 -15.55 -9.88 -6.72
CA ASN A 130 -16.26 -11.14 -6.51
C ASN A 130 -16.08 -11.64 -5.08
N ARG A 131 -14.86 -11.55 -4.54
CA ARG A 131 -14.58 -11.91 -3.15
C ARG A 131 -15.37 -11.03 -2.17
N LEU A 132 -15.56 -9.74 -2.49
CA LEU A 132 -16.35 -8.83 -1.69
C LEU A 132 -17.86 -9.18 -1.71
N LYS A 133 -18.36 -9.77 -2.80
CA LYS A 133 -19.75 -10.25 -2.96
C LYS A 133 -19.99 -11.65 -2.40
N ASP A 134 -18.93 -12.42 -2.14
CA ASP A 134 -19.07 -13.82 -1.70
C ASP A 134 -19.66 -13.90 -0.30
N GLU A 135 -20.88 -14.48 -0.20
CA GLU A 135 -21.58 -14.67 1.06
C GLU A 135 -20.80 -15.53 2.07
N LYS A 136 -19.96 -16.45 1.59
CA LYS A 136 -19.13 -17.29 2.46
C LYS A 136 -18.03 -16.49 3.15
N ILE A 137 -17.55 -15.45 2.49
CA ILE A 137 -16.55 -14.51 3.02
C ILE A 137 -17.23 -13.53 3.97
N ALA A 138 -18.51 -13.20 3.73
CA ALA A 138 -19.30 -12.27 4.53
C ALA A 138 -18.60 -10.93 4.78
N ALA A 139 -17.95 -10.40 3.73
CA ALA A 139 -17.17 -9.17 3.82
C ALA A 139 -18.04 -7.97 4.20
N PRO A 140 -17.69 -7.21 5.25
CA PRO A 140 -18.50 -6.06 5.70
C PRO A 140 -18.67 -4.98 4.63
N GLY A 141 -17.73 -4.87 3.69
CA GLY A 141 -17.77 -3.91 2.59
C GLY A 141 -18.67 -4.30 1.42
N SER A 142 -19.33 -5.46 1.46
CA SER A 142 -20.17 -5.98 0.34
C SER A 142 -21.27 -5.00 -0.10
N TRP A 143 -21.80 -4.19 0.81
CA TRP A 143 -22.83 -3.19 0.55
C TRP A 143 -22.45 -2.16 -0.53
N VAL A 144 -21.14 -1.89 -0.71
CA VAL A 144 -20.63 -0.99 -1.76
C VAL A 144 -21.08 -1.44 -3.15
N LEU A 145 -21.25 -2.76 -3.33
CA LEU A 145 -21.65 -3.38 -4.58
C LEU A 145 -23.16 -3.59 -4.74
N ASN A 146 -24.01 -3.12 -3.82
CA ASN A 146 -25.49 -3.34 -3.88
C ASN A 146 -26.13 -2.78 -5.14
N LYS A 147 -25.61 -1.69 -5.69
CA LYS A 147 -26.08 -1.05 -6.93
C LYS A 147 -25.41 -1.61 -8.18
N VAL A 148 -24.40 -2.45 -8.03
CA VAL A 148 -23.71 -3.09 -9.15
C VAL A 148 -24.55 -4.24 -9.68
N ASP A 149 -24.77 -4.24 -10.98
CA ASP A 149 -25.37 -5.36 -11.72
C ASP A 149 -24.29 -6.39 -12.03
N SER A 150 -23.28 -5.98 -12.78
CA SER A 150 -22.17 -6.82 -13.20
C SER A 150 -20.86 -6.05 -13.27
N PHE A 151 -19.75 -6.79 -13.35
CA PHE A 151 -18.43 -6.25 -13.66
C PHE A 151 -17.59 -7.31 -14.37
N LYS A 152 -16.72 -6.86 -15.26
CA LYS A 152 -15.88 -7.74 -16.08
C LYS A 152 -14.55 -7.10 -16.46
N ALA A 153 -13.54 -7.94 -16.62
CA ALA A 153 -12.33 -7.58 -17.35
C ALA A 153 -12.61 -7.71 -18.85
N VAL A 154 -12.60 -6.61 -19.57
CA VAL A 154 -12.75 -6.61 -21.04
C VAL A 154 -11.46 -7.14 -21.68
N ASN A 155 -10.32 -6.71 -21.17
CA ASN A 155 -8.98 -7.22 -21.45
C ASN A 155 -8.09 -6.98 -20.22
N ASP A 156 -6.77 -7.13 -20.34
CA ASP A 156 -5.87 -6.99 -19.20
C ASP A 156 -5.80 -5.55 -18.64
N THR A 157 -6.13 -4.53 -19.46
CA THR A 157 -6.03 -3.12 -19.05
C THR A 157 -7.37 -2.37 -19.07
N VAL A 158 -8.48 -3.04 -19.38
CA VAL A 158 -9.81 -2.41 -19.40
C VAL A 158 -10.75 -3.21 -18.47
N PHE A 159 -11.28 -2.50 -17.48
CA PHE A 159 -12.22 -3.02 -16.52
C PHE A 159 -13.56 -2.27 -16.60
N GLU A 160 -14.67 -2.97 -16.64
CA GLU A 160 -16.00 -2.41 -16.79
C GLU A 160 -16.89 -2.79 -15.61
N ILE A 161 -17.67 -1.82 -15.12
CA ILE A 161 -18.70 -2.04 -14.08
C ILE A 161 -20.02 -1.50 -14.63
N SER A 162 -21.07 -2.33 -14.56
CA SER A 162 -22.44 -1.95 -14.91
C SER A 162 -23.27 -1.82 -13.63
N LEU A 163 -24.10 -0.76 -13.55
CA LEU A 163 -25.00 -0.50 -12.45
C LEU A 163 -26.44 -0.90 -12.81
N LYS A 164 -27.24 -1.28 -11.81
CA LYS A 164 -28.67 -1.55 -11.96
C LYS A 164 -29.50 -0.30 -12.21
N GLN A 165 -29.02 0.84 -11.77
CA GLN A 165 -29.63 2.16 -11.96
C GLN A 165 -28.53 3.24 -11.84
N PRO A 166 -28.71 4.42 -12.44
CA PRO A 166 -27.74 5.50 -12.33
C PRO A 166 -27.51 5.89 -10.88
N PHE A 167 -26.22 6.03 -10.51
CA PHE A 167 -25.82 6.40 -9.16
C PHE A 167 -24.54 7.26 -9.21
N PRO A 168 -24.64 8.59 -9.33
CA PRO A 168 -23.49 9.48 -9.50
C PRO A 168 -22.43 9.37 -8.40
N ALA A 169 -22.83 9.05 -7.16
CA ALA A 169 -21.91 8.88 -6.05
C ALA A 169 -21.10 7.56 -6.10
N PHE A 170 -21.39 6.65 -7.05
CA PHE A 170 -20.76 5.33 -7.13
C PHE A 170 -19.25 5.41 -7.27
N ILE A 171 -18.73 6.32 -8.08
CA ILE A 171 -17.29 6.48 -8.27
C ILE A 171 -16.57 6.78 -6.96
N GLY A 172 -17.20 7.56 -6.06
CA GLY A 172 -16.69 7.84 -4.72
C GLY A 172 -16.63 6.59 -3.84
N LEU A 173 -17.60 5.66 -3.97
CA LEU A 173 -17.57 4.40 -3.21
C LEU A 173 -16.37 3.53 -3.63
N LEU A 174 -15.93 3.59 -4.87
CA LEU A 174 -14.77 2.83 -5.36
C LEU A 174 -13.43 3.29 -4.76
N SER A 175 -13.39 4.47 -4.11
CA SER A 175 -12.21 4.92 -3.36
C SER A 175 -12.08 4.24 -1.99
N MET A 176 -13.15 3.60 -1.50
CA MET A 176 -13.13 2.90 -0.22
C MET A 176 -12.21 1.68 -0.27
N LYS A 177 -11.54 1.40 0.84
CA LYS A 177 -10.54 0.30 0.90
C LYS A 177 -11.11 -1.08 0.62
N TYR A 178 -12.38 -1.28 0.82
CA TYR A 178 -13.09 -2.50 0.39
C TYR A 178 -12.89 -2.83 -1.10
N CYS A 179 -12.77 -1.79 -1.95
CA CYS A 179 -12.59 -1.91 -3.40
C CYS A 179 -11.12 -1.99 -3.83
N SER A 180 -10.19 -2.19 -2.89
CA SER A 180 -8.77 -2.38 -3.22
C SER A 180 -8.54 -3.67 -3.98
N VAL A 181 -7.56 -3.63 -4.91
CA VAL A 181 -7.13 -4.81 -5.65
C VAL A 181 -6.22 -5.69 -4.80
N ILE A 182 -6.45 -6.98 -4.86
CA ILE A 182 -5.60 -8.01 -4.21
C ILE A 182 -5.24 -9.11 -5.22
N PRO A 183 -4.08 -9.74 -5.08
CA PRO A 183 -3.68 -10.84 -5.97
C PRO A 183 -4.38 -12.13 -5.57
N ARG A 184 -5.08 -12.74 -6.53
CA ARG A 184 -5.85 -13.97 -6.35
C ARG A 184 -5.01 -15.10 -5.74
N GLU A 185 -3.86 -15.39 -6.34
CA GLU A 185 -2.99 -16.50 -5.97
C GLU A 185 -2.50 -16.41 -4.51
N VAL A 186 -2.30 -15.19 -4.01
CA VAL A 186 -1.86 -14.96 -2.62
C VAL A 186 -3.04 -15.06 -1.67
N ALA A 187 -4.17 -14.45 -2.03
CA ALA A 187 -5.37 -14.49 -1.20
C ALA A 187 -5.92 -15.93 -1.06
N GLU A 188 -5.90 -16.72 -2.13
CA GLU A 188 -6.32 -18.13 -2.09
C GLU A 188 -5.32 -19.00 -1.32
N PHE A 189 -4.01 -18.74 -1.42
CA PHE A 189 -2.99 -19.48 -0.70
C PHE A 189 -3.11 -19.32 0.82
N TYR A 190 -3.33 -18.09 1.29
CA TYR A 190 -3.44 -17.81 2.72
C TYR A 190 -4.87 -17.97 3.27
N GLY A 191 -5.90 -17.93 2.43
CA GLY A 191 -7.29 -18.02 2.86
C GLY A 191 -7.61 -16.98 3.95
N THR A 192 -8.07 -17.43 5.11
CA THR A 192 -8.39 -16.56 6.26
C THR A 192 -7.17 -15.85 6.84
N ASP A 193 -5.96 -16.40 6.65
CA ASP A 193 -4.71 -15.81 7.15
C ASP A 193 -4.18 -14.68 6.25
N PHE A 194 -4.82 -14.40 5.11
CA PHE A 194 -4.49 -13.24 4.28
C PHE A 194 -4.52 -11.94 5.07
N ARG A 195 -5.37 -11.84 6.09
CA ARG A 195 -5.44 -10.71 7.03
C ARG A 195 -4.10 -10.37 7.71
N SER A 196 -3.18 -11.34 7.82
CA SER A 196 -1.85 -11.18 8.44
C SER A 196 -0.71 -11.22 7.40
N HIS A 197 -1.04 -11.50 6.14
CA HIS A 197 -0.09 -11.64 5.03
C HIS A 197 -0.49 -10.74 3.84
N PRO A 198 -0.67 -9.43 4.07
CA PRO A 198 -1.16 -8.53 3.04
C PRO A 198 -0.14 -8.38 1.91
N ILE A 199 -0.57 -8.60 0.69
CA ILE A 199 0.17 -8.28 -0.52
C ILE A 199 -0.69 -7.37 -1.36
N GLY A 200 -0.29 -6.12 -1.47
CA GLY A 200 -0.98 -5.08 -2.21
C GLY A 200 -0.08 -4.37 -3.20
N THR A 201 -0.46 -3.16 -3.55
CA THR A 201 0.20 -2.30 -4.54
C THR A 201 0.60 -0.95 -3.96
N GLY A 202 0.34 -0.74 -2.66
CA GLY A 202 0.54 0.53 -1.97
C GLY A 202 2.02 0.91 -1.81
N PRO A 203 2.29 2.14 -1.33
CA PRO A 203 3.65 2.64 -1.18
C PRO A 203 4.46 1.89 -0.10
N PHE A 204 3.80 1.19 0.81
CA PHE A 204 4.44 0.40 1.86
C PHE A 204 4.10 -1.09 1.73
N LYS A 205 5.06 -1.92 2.10
CA LYS A 205 4.92 -3.37 2.24
C LYS A 205 5.07 -3.75 3.71
N LEU A 206 4.21 -4.64 4.20
CA LEU A 206 4.34 -5.18 5.54
C LEU A 206 5.68 -5.93 5.70
N LYS A 207 6.45 -5.57 6.71
CA LYS A 207 7.66 -6.30 7.13
C LYS A 207 7.35 -7.23 8.29
N ARG A 208 6.63 -6.73 9.28
CA ARG A 208 6.24 -7.45 10.49
C ARG A 208 5.07 -6.74 11.16
N TRP A 209 4.15 -7.51 11.65
CA TRP A 209 3.03 -7.10 12.47
C TRP A 209 3.17 -7.69 13.88
#